data_45d004a5deb6957cf04aca680a19437d
#
_entry.id   45d004a5deb6957cf04aca680a19437d
#
_cell.length_a   1.000
_cell.length_b   1.000
_cell.length_c   1.000
_cell.angle_alpha   90.00
_cell.angle_beta   90.00
_cell.angle_gamma   90.00
#
_symmetry.space_group_name_H-M   'P 1'
#
loop_
_entity.id
_entity.type
_entity.pdbx_description
1 polymer ?
#
loop_
_entity_poly.entity_id
_entity_poly.type
_entity_poly.pdbx_seq_one_letter_code
_entity_poly.pdbx_strand_id
1 'polypeptide(L)'
;MTFGMVSVGYEGCELEPFVAVLRERGVTVLADVRLNAISRRPGFSKTRLRERLSEAGIEYLHLRCLGNPKENRDPFRTGRVTEGKRVFAELMAGEAAQAALDELSRRTQSELVAVMCFEADHTRCHRQVVADMVRDRVPVPLLEV
;
A
#
# COMPACT_ATOMS: atom_id res chain seq x y z
N MET A 1 -6.20 21.48 -0.94
CA MET A 1 -5.57 20.50 -0.05
C MET A 1 -5.83 19.11 -0.56
N THR A 2 -4.80 18.30 -0.69
CA THR A 2 -4.94 16.94 -1.23
C THR A 2 -4.97 15.91 -0.10
N PHE A 3 -5.97 15.03 -0.14
CA PHE A 3 -6.14 13.98 0.86
C PHE A 3 -6.70 12.72 0.22
N GLY A 4 -6.66 11.61 0.94
CA GLY A 4 -7.15 10.32 0.47
C GLY A 4 -6.02 9.32 0.24
N MET A 5 -6.22 8.41 -0.71
CA MET A 5 -5.26 7.35 -1.02
C MET A 5 -4.87 7.36 -2.49
N VAL A 6 -3.63 6.95 -2.75
CA VAL A 6 -3.14 6.59 -4.09
C VAL A 6 -2.70 5.15 -4.02
N SER A 7 -3.23 4.29 -4.89
CA SER A 7 -2.80 2.90 -4.97
C SER A 7 -1.61 2.81 -5.93
N VAL A 8 -0.48 2.32 -5.45
CA VAL A 8 0.74 2.22 -6.26
C VAL A 8 1.36 0.83 -6.17
N GLY A 9 1.85 0.33 -7.31
CA GLY A 9 2.68 -0.84 -7.38
C GLY A 9 4.00 -0.48 -8.04
N TYR A 10 5.10 -1.05 -7.56
CA TYR A 10 6.41 -0.72 -8.11
C TYR A 10 6.91 -1.71 -9.17
N GLU A 11 6.09 -2.66 -9.56
CA GLU A 11 6.40 -3.60 -10.63
C GLU A 11 6.81 -2.85 -11.89
N GLY A 12 8.01 -3.14 -12.39
CA GLY A 12 8.53 -2.47 -13.58
C GLY A 12 9.05 -1.03 -13.36
N CYS A 13 9.01 -0.51 -12.14
CA CYS A 13 9.44 0.85 -11.85
C CYS A 13 10.90 0.94 -11.42
N GLU A 14 11.52 2.06 -11.73
CA GLU A 14 12.79 2.47 -11.13
C GLU A 14 12.50 3.43 -9.96
N LEU A 15 13.40 3.47 -8.99
CA LEU A 15 13.17 4.22 -7.75
C LEU A 15 12.94 5.71 -7.99
N GLU A 16 13.81 6.38 -8.77
CA GLU A 16 13.72 7.83 -8.95
C GLU A 16 12.43 8.29 -9.64
N PRO A 17 12.03 7.68 -10.78
CA PRO A 17 10.73 8.01 -11.37
C PRO A 17 9.55 7.70 -10.45
N PHE A 18 9.61 6.61 -9.69
CA PHE A 18 8.57 6.24 -8.74
C PHE A 18 8.39 7.33 -7.67
N VAL A 19 9.48 7.78 -7.08
CA VAL A 19 9.45 8.83 -6.05
C VAL A 19 8.97 10.16 -6.65
N ALA A 20 9.40 10.48 -7.87
CA ALA A 20 9.00 11.70 -8.56
C ALA A 20 7.50 11.78 -8.79
N VAL A 21 6.88 10.66 -9.21
CA VAL A 21 5.42 10.60 -9.42
C VAL A 21 4.68 10.83 -8.10
N LEU A 22 5.11 10.20 -7.02
CA LEU A 22 4.49 10.39 -5.71
C LEU A 22 4.57 11.84 -5.26
N ARG A 23 5.73 12.45 -5.43
CA ARG A 23 5.97 13.84 -5.06
C ARG A 23 5.10 14.79 -5.87
N GLU A 24 5.02 14.60 -7.19
CA GLU A 24 4.19 15.41 -8.09
C GLU A 24 2.71 15.33 -7.72
N ARG A 25 2.26 14.16 -7.26
CA ARG A 25 0.88 13.95 -6.85
C ARG A 25 0.55 14.57 -5.48
N GLY A 26 1.55 15.01 -4.75
CA GLY A 26 1.34 15.57 -3.41
C GLY A 26 1.27 14.53 -2.30
N VAL A 27 1.78 13.33 -2.54
CA VAL A 27 1.85 12.28 -1.52
C VAL A 27 2.78 12.73 -0.39
N THR A 28 2.33 12.60 0.83
CA THR A 28 3.11 12.93 2.03
C THR A 28 3.43 11.71 2.89
N VAL A 29 2.73 10.60 2.67
CA VAL A 29 2.94 9.35 3.41
C VAL A 29 2.90 8.20 2.43
N LEU A 30 3.85 7.27 2.54
CA LEU A 30 3.78 5.99 1.85
C LEU A 30 3.56 4.89 2.89
N ALA A 31 2.44 4.19 2.77
CA ALA A 31 2.11 3.03 3.57
C ALA A 31 2.52 1.77 2.81
N ASP A 32 3.56 1.12 3.28
CA ASP A 32 4.07 -0.12 2.72
C ASP A 32 3.30 -1.29 3.32
N VAL A 33 2.41 -1.89 2.52
CA VAL A 33 1.57 -3.00 2.97
C VAL A 33 2.14 -4.36 2.55
N ARG A 34 3.43 -4.42 2.25
CA ARG A 34 4.11 -5.70 2.03
C ARG A 34 4.32 -6.41 3.37
N LEU A 35 4.15 -7.72 3.37
CA LEU A 35 4.47 -8.51 4.56
C LEU A 35 5.96 -8.37 4.89
N ASN A 36 6.81 -8.55 3.87
CA ASN A 36 8.25 -8.36 3.97
C ASN A 36 8.66 -7.21 3.06
N ALA A 37 9.30 -6.20 3.62
CA ALA A 37 9.73 -5.02 2.89
C ALA A 37 11.11 -5.24 2.26
N ILE A 38 11.22 -6.32 1.48
CA ILE A 38 12.45 -6.73 0.79
C ILE A 38 12.11 -6.90 -0.69
N SER A 39 12.98 -6.41 -1.55
CA SER A 39 12.80 -6.51 -3.00
C SER A 39 14.13 -6.73 -3.69
N ARG A 40 14.11 -7.52 -4.78
CA ARG A 40 15.26 -7.65 -5.68
C ARG A 40 15.41 -6.42 -6.56
N ARG A 41 14.34 -5.64 -6.71
CA ARG A 41 14.39 -4.41 -7.49
C ARG A 41 15.16 -3.34 -6.72
N PRO A 42 16.22 -2.75 -7.33
CA PRO A 42 17.06 -1.79 -6.61
C PRO A 42 16.27 -0.62 -6.02
N GLY A 43 16.52 -0.32 -4.76
CA GLY A 43 15.93 0.81 -4.06
C GLY A 43 14.59 0.54 -3.38
N PHE A 44 13.99 -0.64 -3.59
CA PHE A 44 12.65 -0.92 -3.04
C PHE A 44 12.63 -1.79 -1.78
N SER A 45 13.78 -2.12 -1.23
CA SER A 45 13.86 -2.69 0.12
C SER A 45 13.73 -1.57 1.14
N LYS A 46 13.21 -1.91 2.31
CA LYS A 46 12.77 -0.97 3.36
C LYS A 46 13.73 0.19 3.64
N THR A 47 14.99 -0.10 3.93
CA THR A 47 15.94 0.93 4.38
C THR A 47 16.19 1.96 3.28
N ARG A 48 16.52 1.52 2.07
CA ARG A 48 16.81 2.40 0.95
C ARG A 48 15.58 3.20 0.53
N LEU A 49 14.43 2.55 0.48
CA LEU A 49 13.17 3.20 0.12
C LEU A 49 12.82 4.29 1.14
N ARG A 50 12.90 3.98 2.41
CA ARG A 50 12.61 4.93 3.49
C ARG A 50 13.53 6.14 3.42
N GLU A 51 14.83 5.93 3.23
CA GLU A 51 15.80 7.02 3.11
C GLU A 51 15.46 7.94 1.94
N ARG A 52 15.19 7.35 0.77
CA ARG A 52 14.90 8.15 -0.42
C ARG A 52 13.58 8.92 -0.31
N LEU A 53 12.56 8.30 0.26
CA LEU A 53 11.29 8.96 0.50
C LEU A 53 11.45 10.13 1.48
N SER A 54 12.23 9.94 2.54
CA SER A 54 12.52 10.99 3.51
C SER A 54 13.17 12.20 2.85
N GLU A 55 14.12 11.99 1.93
CA GLU A 55 14.75 13.07 1.16
C GLU A 55 13.73 13.85 0.32
N ALA A 56 12.65 13.20 -0.10
CA ALA A 56 11.57 13.80 -0.89
C ALA A 56 10.44 14.40 -0.02
N GLY A 57 10.59 14.34 1.30
CA GLY A 57 9.57 14.85 2.23
C GLY A 57 8.39 13.91 2.42
N ILE A 58 8.57 12.62 2.13
CA ILE A 58 7.52 11.61 2.25
C ILE A 58 7.84 10.68 3.43
N GLU A 59 6.89 10.58 4.37
CA GLU A 59 7.00 9.68 5.52
C GLU A 59 6.78 8.23 5.06
N TYR A 60 7.60 7.31 5.56
CA TYR A 60 7.48 5.88 5.26
C TYR A 60 6.91 5.13 6.47
N LEU A 61 5.82 4.39 6.26
CA LEU A 61 5.23 3.52 7.28
C LEU A 61 5.20 2.09 6.75
N HIS A 62 5.89 1.17 7.43
CA HIS A 62 5.77 -0.25 7.11
C HIS A 62 4.68 -0.86 7.97
N LEU A 63 3.55 -1.20 7.36
CA LEU A 63 2.40 -1.80 8.03
C LEU A 63 2.36 -3.30 7.74
N ARG A 64 3.30 -4.02 8.35
CA ARG A 64 3.47 -5.46 8.15
C ARG A 64 2.18 -6.26 8.38
N CYS A 65 1.38 -5.85 9.36
CA CYS A 65 0.11 -6.51 9.69
C CYS A 65 -0.94 -6.40 8.59
N LEU A 66 -0.73 -5.55 7.60
CA LEU A 66 -1.58 -5.45 6.40
C LEU A 66 -0.99 -6.23 5.22
N GLY A 67 0.07 -7.00 5.46
CA GLY A 67 0.71 -7.81 4.42
C GLY A 67 -0.06 -9.08 4.11
N ASN A 68 0.01 -9.51 2.85
CA ASN A 68 -0.62 -10.75 2.40
C ASN A 68 0.38 -11.91 2.55
N PRO A 69 0.05 -12.97 3.31
CA PRO A 69 0.93 -14.11 3.47
C PRO A 69 1.24 -14.80 2.14
N LYS A 70 2.42 -15.42 2.06
CA LYS A 70 2.87 -16.11 0.85
C LYS A 70 1.84 -17.15 0.37
N GLU A 71 1.21 -17.87 1.30
CA GLU A 71 0.23 -18.91 1.02
C GLU A 71 -1.02 -18.38 0.33
N ASN A 72 -1.29 -17.08 0.47
CA ASN A 72 -2.46 -16.44 -0.13
C ASN A 72 -2.12 -15.57 -1.35
N ARG A 73 -0.92 -15.70 -1.92
CA ARG A 73 -0.53 -14.94 -3.11
C ARG A 73 -0.98 -15.62 -4.40
N ASP A 74 -0.94 -16.95 -4.45
CA ASP A 74 -1.31 -17.72 -5.64
C ASP A 74 -2.73 -17.44 -6.13
N PRO A 75 -3.77 -17.34 -5.27
CA PRO A 75 -5.10 -16.97 -5.74
C PRO A 75 -5.14 -15.66 -6.52
N PHE A 76 -4.38 -14.67 -6.11
CA PHE A 76 -4.29 -13.39 -6.82
C PHE A 76 -3.59 -13.53 -8.17
N ARG A 77 -2.57 -14.38 -8.25
CA ARG A 77 -1.78 -14.57 -9.48
C ARG A 77 -2.51 -15.42 -10.51
N THR A 78 -3.31 -16.39 -10.06
CA THR A 78 -3.93 -17.40 -10.92
C THR A 78 -5.39 -17.12 -11.27
N GLY A 79 -5.85 -15.90 -11.01
CA GLY A 79 -7.22 -15.50 -11.35
C GLY A 79 -8.28 -15.84 -10.31
N ARG A 80 -7.91 -16.49 -9.20
CA ARG A 80 -8.82 -16.78 -8.08
C ARG A 80 -8.86 -15.61 -7.11
N VAL A 81 -9.03 -14.40 -7.64
CA VAL A 81 -8.92 -13.16 -6.89
C VAL A 81 -9.97 -13.07 -5.78
N THR A 82 -11.20 -13.50 -6.06
CA THR A 82 -12.28 -13.49 -5.04
C THR A 82 -11.92 -14.33 -3.82
N GLU A 83 -11.35 -15.52 -4.05
CA GLU A 83 -10.88 -16.37 -2.96
C GLU A 83 -9.74 -15.73 -2.18
N GLY A 84 -8.76 -15.15 -2.88
CA GLY A 84 -7.65 -14.46 -2.24
C GLY A 84 -8.11 -13.28 -1.38
N LYS A 85 -9.04 -12.50 -1.87
CA LYS A 85 -9.63 -11.37 -1.13
C LYS A 85 -10.39 -11.83 0.11
N ARG A 86 -11.14 -12.94 0.00
CA ARG A 86 -11.89 -13.49 1.13
C ARG A 86 -10.95 -13.92 2.26
N VAL A 87 -9.89 -14.65 1.92
CA VAL A 87 -8.90 -15.11 2.92
C VAL A 87 -8.18 -13.92 3.54
N PHE A 88 -7.78 -12.96 2.73
CA PHE A 88 -7.11 -11.76 3.23
C PHE A 88 -8.02 -10.96 4.17
N ALA A 89 -9.30 -10.81 3.82
CA ALA A 89 -10.26 -10.09 4.66
C ALA A 89 -10.41 -10.75 6.03
N GLU A 90 -10.40 -12.08 6.09
CA GLU A 90 -10.44 -12.81 7.36
C GLU A 90 -9.21 -12.51 8.22
N LEU A 91 -8.03 -12.41 7.59
CA LEU A 91 -6.77 -12.08 8.28
C LEU A 91 -6.82 -10.64 8.85
N MET A 92 -7.52 -9.75 8.18
CA MET A 92 -7.64 -8.35 8.61
C MET A 92 -8.54 -8.17 9.84
N ALA A 93 -9.23 -9.20 10.29
CA ALA A 93 -10.01 -9.14 11.53
C ALA A 93 -9.13 -9.11 12.78
N GLY A 94 -7.83 -9.41 12.66
CA GLY A 94 -6.89 -9.39 13.78
C GLY A 94 -6.71 -7.99 14.36
N GLU A 95 -6.35 -7.93 15.64
CA GLU A 95 -6.25 -6.68 16.39
C GLU A 95 -5.21 -5.71 15.81
N ALA A 96 -4.03 -6.22 15.47
CA ALA A 96 -2.97 -5.41 14.88
C ALA A 96 -3.38 -4.86 13.51
N ALA A 97 -4.04 -5.67 12.67
CA ALA A 97 -4.51 -5.22 11.37
C ALA A 97 -5.59 -4.15 11.52
N GLN A 98 -6.51 -4.32 12.46
CA GLN A 98 -7.54 -3.31 12.71
C GLN A 98 -6.95 -1.99 13.18
N ALA A 99 -5.95 -2.03 14.07
CA ALA A 99 -5.25 -0.82 14.51
C ALA A 99 -4.55 -0.10 13.35
N ALA A 100 -3.92 -0.85 12.45
CA ALA A 100 -3.25 -0.27 11.28
C ALA A 100 -4.28 0.35 10.31
N LEU A 101 -5.42 -0.29 10.11
CA LEU A 101 -6.50 0.27 9.28
C LEU A 101 -7.07 1.55 9.88
N ASP A 102 -7.19 1.62 11.20
CA ASP A 102 -7.63 2.83 11.89
C ASP A 102 -6.62 3.96 11.69
N GLU A 103 -5.32 3.67 11.79
CA GLU A 103 -4.25 4.65 11.55
C GLU A 103 -4.30 5.18 10.12
N LEU A 104 -4.44 4.30 9.12
CA LEU A 104 -4.57 4.71 7.73
C LEU A 104 -5.82 5.57 7.52
N SER A 105 -6.94 5.16 8.11
CA SER A 105 -8.19 5.90 7.99
C SER A 105 -8.04 7.32 8.54
N ARG A 106 -7.35 7.47 9.66
CA ARG A 106 -7.07 8.79 10.25
C ARG A 106 -6.18 9.64 9.35
N ARG A 107 -5.10 9.05 8.84
CA ARG A 107 -4.12 9.78 8.01
C ARG A 107 -4.71 10.23 6.68
N THR A 108 -5.54 9.40 6.05
CA THR A 108 -6.14 9.71 4.74
C THR A 108 -7.14 10.85 4.76
N GLN A 109 -7.62 11.24 5.92
CA GLN A 109 -8.55 12.36 6.04
C GLN A 109 -7.87 13.71 5.91
N SER A 110 -6.57 13.79 6.12
CA SER A 110 -5.82 15.05 6.09
C SER A 110 -4.59 15.01 5.18
N GLU A 111 -4.17 13.83 4.75
CA GLU A 111 -2.97 13.65 3.93
C GLU A 111 -3.28 12.75 2.74
N LEU A 112 -2.49 12.88 1.68
CA LEU A 112 -2.53 11.92 0.56
C LEU A 112 -1.55 10.79 0.85
N VAL A 113 -2.09 9.60 1.07
CA VAL A 113 -1.32 8.41 1.46
C VAL A 113 -1.20 7.46 0.28
N ALA A 114 0.01 7.13 -0.13
CA ALA A 114 0.24 6.09 -1.12
C ALA A 114 0.23 4.73 -0.41
N VAL A 115 -0.65 3.83 -0.87
CA VAL A 115 -0.67 2.43 -0.41
C VAL A 115 0.09 1.60 -1.43
N MET A 116 1.21 1.00 -1.01
CA MET A 116 2.17 0.37 -1.92
C MET A 116 2.34 -1.12 -1.67
N CYS A 117 2.35 -1.89 -2.75
CA CYS A 117 2.90 -3.24 -2.79
C CYS A 117 3.60 -3.46 -4.14
N PHE A 118 3.92 -4.71 -4.50
CA PHE A 118 4.68 -4.98 -5.72
C PHE A 118 3.85 -4.80 -7.00
N GLU A 119 2.67 -5.44 -7.07
CA GLU A 119 1.91 -5.56 -8.31
C GLU A 119 1.44 -4.21 -8.84
N ALA A 120 1.64 -3.98 -10.15
CA ALA A 120 1.15 -2.77 -10.81
C ALA A 120 -0.37 -2.77 -10.89
N ASP A 121 -0.98 -3.93 -11.13
CA ASP A 121 -2.44 -4.05 -11.23
C ASP A 121 -3.07 -4.10 -9.82
N HIS A 122 -3.75 -3.02 -9.46
CA HIS A 122 -4.45 -2.86 -8.20
C HIS A 122 -5.45 -4.01 -7.92
N THR A 123 -6.11 -4.51 -8.96
CA THR A 123 -7.13 -5.57 -8.81
C THR A 123 -6.52 -6.94 -8.52
N ARG A 124 -5.23 -7.11 -8.74
CA ARG A 124 -4.49 -8.36 -8.50
C ARG A 124 -3.64 -8.32 -7.24
N CYS A 125 -3.91 -7.36 -6.37
CA CYS A 125 -3.14 -7.17 -5.15
C CYS A 125 -4.05 -6.99 -3.95
N HIS A 126 -3.59 -7.45 -2.80
CA HIS A 126 -4.30 -7.28 -1.54
C HIS A 126 -4.48 -5.81 -1.15
N ARG A 127 -3.70 -4.88 -1.73
CA ARG A 127 -3.86 -3.45 -1.41
C ARG A 127 -5.23 -2.91 -1.81
N GLN A 128 -5.90 -3.53 -2.78
CA GLN A 128 -7.29 -3.16 -3.09
C GLN A 128 -8.21 -3.42 -1.90
N VAL A 129 -8.03 -4.56 -1.23
CA VAL A 129 -8.83 -4.88 -0.03
C VAL A 129 -8.52 -3.90 1.09
N VAL A 130 -7.25 -3.55 1.28
CA VAL A 130 -6.84 -2.55 2.27
C VAL A 130 -7.52 -1.21 1.97
N ALA A 131 -7.47 -0.75 0.73
CA ALA A 131 -8.10 0.50 0.32
C ALA A 131 -9.61 0.47 0.53
N ASP A 132 -10.27 -0.62 0.16
CA ASP A 132 -11.72 -0.78 0.36
C ASP A 132 -12.08 -0.73 1.84
N MET A 133 -11.30 -1.37 2.70
CA MET A 133 -11.53 -1.35 4.14
C MET A 133 -11.34 0.04 4.76
N VAL A 134 -10.37 0.81 4.28
CA VAL A 134 -10.22 2.20 4.69
C VAL A 134 -11.43 3.02 4.27
N ARG A 135 -11.88 2.86 3.03
CA ARG A 135 -13.03 3.60 2.50
C ARG A 135 -14.35 3.20 3.15
N ASP A 136 -14.44 1.99 3.70
CA ASP A 136 -15.60 1.59 4.51
C ASP A 136 -15.65 2.36 5.83
N ARG A 137 -14.50 2.81 6.33
CA ARG A 137 -14.41 3.60 7.56
C ARG A 137 -14.59 5.10 7.33
N VAL A 138 -14.00 5.63 6.25
CA VAL A 138 -13.97 7.07 5.95
C VAL A 138 -14.19 7.31 4.46
N PRO A 139 -14.99 8.33 4.07
CA PRO A 139 -15.30 8.59 2.67
C PRO A 139 -14.19 9.39 1.98
N VAL A 140 -13.05 8.78 1.77
CA VAL A 140 -11.91 9.44 1.12
C VAL A 140 -11.73 8.97 -0.31
N PRO A 141 -11.19 9.82 -1.21
CA PRO A 141 -10.96 9.39 -2.59
C PRO A 141 -9.83 8.38 -2.70
N LEU A 142 -9.93 7.52 -3.72
CA LEU A 142 -8.89 6.57 -4.10
C LEU A 142 -8.48 6.87 -5.53
N LEU A 143 -7.20 7.14 -5.73
CA LEU A 143 -6.62 7.39 -7.04
C LEU A 143 -5.67 6.24 -7.39
N GLU A 144 -5.56 5.93 -8.68
CA GLU A 144 -4.58 4.98 -9.19
C GLU A 144 -3.49 5.73 -9.95
N VAL A 145 -2.30 5.20 -9.87
CA VAL A 145 -1.15 5.75 -10.62
C VAL A 145 -0.91 4.94 -11.88
#